data_19fd55a5f9d5e68c00a7cea19d4c5209
#
_entry.id   19fd55a5f9d5e68c00a7cea19d4c5209
#
_cell.length_a   1.000
_cell.length_b   1.000
_cell.length_c   1.000
_cell.angle_alpha   90.00
_cell.angle_beta   90.00
_cell.angle_gamma   90.00
#
_symmetry.space_group_name_H-M   'P 1'
#
loop_
_entity.id
_entity.type
_entity.pdbx_description
1 polymer ?
#
loop_
_entity_poly.entity_id
_entity_poly.type
_entity_poly.pdbx_seq_one_letter_code
_entity_poly.pdbx_strand_id
1 'polypeptide(L)'
;LTALLAQRCDSLLSLDVSQIAQQKAIARCQDLPQVRFKIAQVPQDYPDEMFDLTLLSEVGYYLSWDDLKTTQQLIIEHLQVGGHLLLVHWTLFAKDYPLTGDQVHDSFLQLSKLKHLTGWRQERYRLDLFERI
;
A
#
# COMPACT_ATOMS: atom_id res chain seq x y z
N LEU A 1 -7.99 -6.67 7.52
CA LEU A 1 -7.93 -5.29 7.02
C LEU A 1 -8.83 -5.07 5.80
N THR A 2 -8.77 -5.94 4.79
CA THR A 2 -9.57 -5.81 3.57
C THR A 2 -11.08 -5.71 3.88
N ALA A 3 -11.60 -6.59 4.74
CA ALA A 3 -13.03 -6.58 5.11
C ALA A 3 -13.45 -5.28 5.80
N LEU A 4 -12.57 -4.71 6.63
CA LEU A 4 -12.84 -3.44 7.32
C LEU A 4 -12.85 -2.26 6.35
N LEU A 5 -11.90 -2.22 5.43
CA LEU A 5 -11.83 -1.18 4.41
C LEU A 5 -13.01 -1.27 3.42
N ALA A 6 -13.42 -2.48 3.06
CA ALA A 6 -14.51 -2.70 2.10
C ALA A 6 -15.83 -2.07 2.53
N GLN A 7 -16.08 -1.95 3.84
CA GLN A 7 -17.28 -1.30 4.36
C GLN A 7 -17.34 0.19 4.02
N ARG A 8 -16.22 0.79 3.62
CA ARG A 8 -16.09 2.22 3.29
C ARG A 8 -15.78 2.46 1.81
N CYS A 9 -15.78 1.40 1.01
CA CYS A 9 -15.41 1.46 -0.40
C CYS A 9 -16.54 0.93 -1.28
N ASP A 10 -16.78 1.58 -2.41
CA ASP A 10 -17.69 1.09 -3.44
C ASP A 10 -17.02 -0.01 -4.28
N SER A 11 -15.70 0.05 -4.39
CA SER A 11 -14.87 -0.94 -5.09
C SER A 11 -13.51 -1.04 -4.39
N LEU A 12 -13.06 -2.24 -4.10
CA LEU A 12 -11.78 -2.50 -3.47
C LEU A 12 -11.06 -3.63 -4.20
N LEU A 13 -9.83 -3.35 -4.64
CA LEU A 13 -8.93 -4.37 -5.19
C LEU A 13 -7.88 -4.71 -4.13
N SER A 14 -7.86 -5.96 -3.71
CA SER A 14 -6.91 -6.48 -2.72
C SER A 14 -5.84 -7.31 -3.42
N LEU A 15 -4.59 -6.94 -3.25
CA LEU A 15 -3.44 -7.65 -3.81
C LEU A 15 -2.67 -8.37 -2.70
N ASP A 16 -2.22 -9.57 -2.97
CA ASP A 16 -1.33 -10.32 -2.09
C ASP A 16 -0.46 -11.26 -2.93
N VAL A 17 0.76 -11.49 -2.48
CA VAL A 17 1.64 -12.51 -3.08
C VAL A 17 1.35 -13.90 -2.51
N SER A 18 0.72 -13.98 -1.34
CA SER A 18 0.40 -15.22 -0.64
C SER A 18 -0.99 -15.70 -1.00
N GLN A 19 -1.06 -16.85 -1.65
CA GLN A 19 -2.34 -17.49 -1.97
C GLN A 19 -3.11 -17.89 -0.71
N ILE A 20 -2.40 -18.32 0.33
CA ILE A 20 -3.00 -18.72 1.61
C ILE A 20 -3.64 -17.51 2.30
N ALA A 21 -2.92 -16.39 2.39
CA ALA A 21 -3.43 -15.16 2.99
C ALA A 21 -4.64 -14.64 2.22
N GLN A 22 -4.61 -14.71 0.90
CA GLN A 22 -5.71 -14.28 0.06
C GLN A 22 -6.94 -15.16 0.23
N GLN A 23 -6.80 -16.48 0.34
CA GLN A 23 -7.92 -17.38 0.60
C GLN A 23 -8.63 -17.05 1.91
N LYS A 24 -7.88 -16.69 2.95
CA LYS A 24 -8.45 -16.24 4.23
C LYS A 24 -9.20 -14.93 4.08
N ALA A 25 -8.66 -13.99 3.30
CA ALA A 25 -9.31 -12.70 3.04
C ALA A 25 -10.59 -12.89 2.22
N ILE A 26 -10.58 -13.74 1.21
CA ILE A 26 -11.76 -14.08 0.41
C ILE A 26 -12.86 -14.64 1.29
N ALA A 27 -12.53 -15.57 2.20
CA ALA A 27 -13.51 -16.15 3.12
C ALA A 27 -14.15 -15.09 4.03
N ARG A 28 -13.38 -14.11 4.50
CA ARG A 28 -13.88 -13.01 5.32
C ARG A 28 -14.75 -12.02 4.54
N CYS A 29 -14.57 -11.94 3.23
CA CYS A 29 -15.25 -10.97 2.36
C CYS A 29 -16.33 -11.60 1.49
N GLN A 30 -16.76 -12.83 1.77
CA GLN A 30 -17.71 -13.53 0.90
C GLN A 30 -19.06 -12.82 0.74
N ASP A 31 -19.45 -11.99 1.71
CA ASP A 31 -20.65 -11.17 1.66
C ASP A 31 -20.39 -9.73 1.17
N LEU A 32 -19.19 -9.46 0.62
CA LEU A 32 -18.75 -8.16 0.16
C LEU A 32 -18.42 -8.21 -1.35
N PRO A 33 -19.44 -8.13 -2.23
CA PRO A 33 -19.24 -8.33 -3.68
C PRO A 33 -18.40 -7.23 -4.34
N GLN A 34 -18.24 -6.07 -3.70
CA GLN A 34 -17.42 -4.97 -4.21
C GLN A 34 -15.91 -5.24 -4.12
N VAL A 35 -15.49 -6.30 -3.42
CA VAL A 35 -14.08 -6.64 -3.26
C VAL A 35 -13.62 -7.59 -4.35
N ARG A 36 -12.54 -7.20 -5.05
CA ARG A 36 -11.84 -8.05 -6.02
C ARG A 36 -10.51 -8.47 -5.42
N PHE A 37 -10.06 -9.67 -5.72
CA PHE A 37 -8.79 -10.22 -5.24
C PHE A 37 -7.89 -10.60 -6.41
N LYS A 38 -6.59 -10.33 -6.27
CA LYS A 38 -5.59 -10.71 -7.26
C LYS A 38 -4.30 -11.14 -6.55
N ILE A 39 -3.76 -12.28 -6.95
CA ILE A 39 -2.39 -12.65 -6.57
C ILE A 39 -1.46 -11.81 -7.42
N ALA A 40 -0.67 -10.97 -6.80
CA ALA A 40 0.17 -10.01 -7.51
C ALA A 40 1.40 -9.65 -6.68
N GLN A 41 2.50 -9.47 -7.36
CA GLN A 41 3.75 -8.94 -6.81
C GLN A 41 4.01 -7.57 -7.40
N VAL A 42 4.23 -6.57 -6.55
CA VAL A 42 4.59 -5.23 -7.03
C VAL A 42 6.13 -5.11 -7.06
N PRO A 43 6.70 -4.35 -7.99
CA PRO A 43 6.04 -3.55 -9.04
C PRO A 43 5.57 -4.33 -10.27
N GLN A 44 5.99 -5.59 -10.44
CA GLN A 44 5.81 -6.36 -11.68
C GLN A 44 4.36 -6.49 -12.13
N ASP A 45 3.46 -6.75 -11.18
CA ASP A 45 2.04 -7.00 -11.45
C ASP A 45 1.14 -5.82 -11.04
N TYR A 46 1.68 -4.60 -11.00
CA TYR A 46 0.91 -3.43 -10.57
C TYR A 46 -0.31 -3.26 -11.47
N PRO A 47 -1.54 -3.06 -10.89
CA PRO A 47 -2.76 -3.00 -11.69
C PRO A 47 -2.79 -1.78 -12.61
N ASP A 48 -3.25 -1.97 -13.85
CA ASP A 48 -3.44 -0.89 -14.82
C ASP A 48 -4.83 -0.27 -14.67
N GLU A 49 -5.09 0.32 -13.51
CA GLU A 49 -6.34 1.00 -13.17
C GLU A 49 -6.01 2.29 -12.42
N MET A 50 -6.93 3.26 -12.50
CA MET A 50 -6.84 4.48 -11.69
C MET A 50 -7.56 4.28 -10.35
N PHE A 51 -6.96 4.78 -9.27
CA PHE A 51 -7.50 4.67 -7.92
C PHE A 51 -7.61 6.06 -7.28
N ASP A 52 -8.58 6.22 -6.40
CA ASP A 52 -8.69 7.43 -5.56
C ASP A 52 -8.08 7.22 -4.16
N LEU A 53 -7.84 5.97 -3.78
CA LEU A 53 -7.11 5.61 -2.57
C LEU A 53 -6.22 4.41 -2.84
N THR A 54 -4.96 4.51 -2.47
CA THR A 54 -4.01 3.39 -2.49
C THR A 54 -3.47 3.21 -1.07
N LEU A 55 -3.51 1.98 -0.59
CA LEU A 55 -2.92 1.58 0.69
C LEU A 55 -1.72 0.68 0.42
N LEU A 56 -0.54 1.09 0.91
CA LEU A 56 0.66 0.26 0.92
C LEU A 56 0.98 -0.08 2.37
N SER A 57 0.64 -1.31 2.76
CA SER A 57 0.77 -1.78 4.14
C SER A 57 1.65 -3.01 4.20
N GLU A 58 2.73 -2.92 4.96
CA GLU A 58 3.62 -4.04 5.26
C GLU A 58 4.24 -4.69 4.00
N VAL A 59 4.53 -3.89 2.96
CA VAL A 59 5.08 -4.36 1.68
C VAL A 59 6.41 -3.68 1.34
N GLY A 60 6.52 -2.39 1.56
CA GLY A 60 7.63 -1.58 1.04
C GLY A 60 9.00 -2.04 1.49
N TYR A 61 9.14 -2.48 2.73
CA TYR A 61 10.45 -2.90 3.27
C TYR A 61 10.93 -4.27 2.74
N TYR A 62 10.08 -5.03 2.05
CA TYR A 62 10.51 -6.24 1.35
C TYR A 62 11.10 -5.95 -0.03
N LEU A 63 10.94 -4.72 -0.53
CA LEU A 63 11.42 -4.32 -1.85
C LEU A 63 12.87 -3.84 -1.79
N SER A 64 13.62 -4.04 -2.88
CA SER A 64 14.87 -3.33 -3.11
C SER A 64 14.60 -1.84 -3.31
N TRP A 65 15.64 -1.00 -3.23
CA TRP A 65 15.49 0.42 -3.56
C TRP A 65 14.98 0.64 -4.98
N ASP A 66 15.46 -0.12 -5.94
CA ASP A 66 15.03 0.00 -7.33
C ASP A 66 13.54 -0.37 -7.50
N ASP A 67 13.11 -1.46 -6.89
CA ASP A 67 11.71 -1.89 -6.94
C ASP A 67 10.80 -0.93 -6.17
N LEU A 68 11.27 -0.36 -5.06
CA LEU A 68 10.51 0.66 -4.34
C LEU A 68 10.32 1.91 -5.20
N LYS A 69 11.35 2.38 -5.87
CA LYS A 69 11.26 3.54 -6.76
C LYS A 69 10.28 3.30 -7.91
N THR A 70 10.32 2.13 -8.52
CA THR A 70 9.38 1.75 -9.58
C THR A 70 7.95 1.69 -9.03
N THR A 71 7.75 1.11 -7.86
CA THR A 71 6.44 1.06 -7.20
C THR A 71 5.92 2.46 -6.88
N GLN A 72 6.77 3.36 -6.38
CA GLN A 72 6.40 4.76 -6.12
C GLN A 72 5.91 5.46 -7.39
N GLN A 73 6.62 5.27 -8.50
CA GLN A 73 6.21 5.85 -9.78
C GLN A 73 4.86 5.31 -10.24
N LEU A 74 4.66 4.00 -10.15
CA LEU A 74 3.40 3.36 -10.54
C LEU A 74 2.23 3.83 -9.65
N ILE A 75 2.46 3.97 -8.34
CA ILE A 75 1.46 4.52 -7.43
C ILE A 75 1.04 5.92 -7.88
N ILE A 76 2.00 6.80 -8.16
CA ILE A 76 1.71 8.17 -8.59
C ILE A 76 0.95 8.18 -9.91
N GLU A 77 1.37 7.37 -10.88
CA GLU A 77 0.74 7.30 -12.21
C GLU A 77 -0.70 6.78 -12.16
N HIS A 78 -1.00 5.88 -11.22
CA HIS A 78 -2.31 5.23 -11.10
C HIS A 78 -3.17 5.82 -9.98
N LEU A 79 -2.73 6.88 -9.34
CA LEU A 79 -3.50 7.58 -8.32
C LEU A 79 -4.06 8.87 -8.92
N GLN A 80 -5.36 9.05 -8.84
CA GLN A 80 -6.01 10.26 -9.34
C GLN A 80 -5.47 11.50 -8.63
N VAL A 81 -5.39 12.62 -9.33
CA VAL A 81 -5.07 13.91 -8.70
C VAL A 81 -6.15 14.21 -7.66
N GLY A 82 -5.73 14.55 -6.45
CA GLY A 82 -6.62 14.67 -5.30
C GLY A 82 -6.90 13.37 -4.57
N GLY A 83 -6.46 12.24 -5.13
CA GLY A 83 -6.53 10.95 -4.45
C GLY A 83 -5.49 10.84 -3.34
N HIS A 84 -5.57 9.77 -2.56
CA HIS A 84 -4.77 9.62 -1.35
C HIS A 84 -3.96 8.34 -1.36
N LEU A 85 -2.76 8.43 -0.79
CA LEU A 85 -1.90 7.29 -0.49
C LEU A 85 -1.75 7.17 1.02
N LEU A 86 -2.03 5.99 1.55
CA LEU A 86 -1.82 5.66 2.95
C LEU A 86 -0.71 4.63 3.06
N LEU A 87 0.34 4.97 3.82
CA LEU A 87 1.45 4.06 4.14
C LEU A 87 1.32 3.58 5.58
N VAL A 88 1.42 2.29 5.78
CA VAL A 88 1.46 1.68 7.13
C VAL A 88 2.55 0.62 7.16
N HIS A 89 3.56 0.80 8.00
CA HIS A 89 4.67 -0.15 8.12
C HIS A 89 5.14 -0.29 9.56
N TRP A 90 5.47 -1.51 9.92
CA TRP A 90 6.21 -1.84 11.13
C TRP A 90 7.61 -1.19 11.07
N THR A 91 8.10 -0.67 12.18
CA THR A 91 9.31 0.16 12.18
C THR A 91 10.52 -0.49 12.85
N LEU A 92 10.37 -1.62 13.51
CA LEU A 92 11.49 -2.30 14.12
C LEU A 92 12.44 -2.86 13.05
N PHE A 93 13.74 -2.83 13.34
CA PHE A 93 14.75 -3.36 12.43
C PHE A 93 14.60 -4.86 12.28
N ALA A 94 14.62 -5.34 11.03
CA ALA A 94 14.67 -6.75 10.70
C ALA A 94 15.84 -7.02 9.76
N LYS A 95 16.78 -7.82 10.21
CA LYS A 95 18.04 -8.11 9.51
C LYS A 95 17.82 -8.64 8.08
N ASP A 96 16.77 -9.41 7.88
CA ASP A 96 16.52 -10.10 6.61
C ASP A 96 15.72 -9.25 5.61
N TYR A 97 15.27 -8.05 6.01
CA TYR A 97 14.51 -7.16 5.14
C TYR A 97 15.48 -6.20 4.42
N PRO A 98 15.28 -5.97 3.10
CA PRO A 98 16.12 -4.99 2.36
C PRO A 98 16.07 -3.58 2.93
N LEU A 99 14.91 -3.16 3.44
CA LEU A 99 14.67 -1.82 3.95
C LEU A 99 13.98 -1.86 5.32
N THR A 100 13.99 -0.72 6.00
CA THR A 100 13.18 -0.51 7.21
C THR A 100 11.89 0.23 6.83
N GLY A 101 10.88 0.16 7.71
CA GLY A 101 9.66 0.95 7.54
C GLY A 101 9.95 2.44 7.45
N ASP A 102 10.86 2.95 8.27
CA ASP A 102 11.25 4.37 8.24
C ASP A 102 11.92 4.77 6.92
N GLN A 103 12.79 3.92 6.37
CA GLN A 103 13.41 4.19 5.07
C GLN A 103 12.35 4.27 3.96
N VAL A 104 11.36 3.38 3.98
CA VAL A 104 10.26 3.41 3.02
C VAL A 104 9.48 4.72 3.13
N HIS A 105 9.01 5.08 4.32
CA HIS A 105 8.22 6.29 4.55
C HIS A 105 9.00 7.56 4.21
N ASP A 106 10.25 7.65 4.65
CA ASP A 106 11.09 8.82 4.38
C ASP A 106 11.32 9.02 2.88
N SER A 107 11.44 7.95 2.11
CA SER A 107 11.59 8.04 0.65
C SER A 107 10.34 8.63 -0.02
N PHE A 108 9.15 8.34 0.47
CA PHE A 108 7.91 8.94 -0.06
C PHE A 108 7.81 10.43 0.25
N LEU A 109 8.36 10.90 1.37
CA LEU A 109 8.38 12.33 1.72
C LEU A 109 9.16 13.19 0.70
N GLN A 110 10.06 12.59 -0.07
CA GLN A 110 10.86 13.29 -1.07
C GLN A 110 10.16 13.46 -2.42
N LEU A 111 9.00 12.84 -2.62
CA LEU A 111 8.30 12.85 -3.91
C LEU A 111 7.44 14.11 -4.07
N SER A 112 7.80 14.94 -5.05
CA SER A 112 7.16 16.25 -5.26
C SER A 112 5.69 16.18 -5.64
N LYS A 113 5.24 15.07 -6.21
CA LYS A 113 3.84 14.87 -6.62
C LYS A 113 2.95 14.34 -5.51
N LEU A 114 3.48 14.12 -4.33
CA LEU A 114 2.75 13.70 -3.15
C LEU A 114 2.91 14.77 -2.06
N LYS A 115 1.78 15.28 -1.60
CA LYS A 115 1.75 16.23 -0.48
C LYS A 115 1.48 15.47 0.80
N HIS A 116 2.40 15.55 1.76
CA HIS A 116 2.21 14.93 3.08
C HIS A 116 1.14 15.66 3.86
N LEU A 117 0.10 14.96 4.26
CA LEU A 117 -1.03 15.55 5.01
C LEU A 117 -0.90 15.35 6.51
N THR A 118 -0.58 14.14 6.95
CA THR A 118 -0.43 13.81 8.36
C THR A 118 0.38 12.55 8.54
N GLY A 119 0.96 12.39 9.72
CA GLY A 119 1.69 11.20 10.10
C GLY A 119 1.34 10.80 11.53
N TRP A 120 1.46 9.51 11.80
CA TRP A 120 1.25 8.93 13.11
C TRP A 120 2.34 7.91 13.38
N ARG A 121 2.97 7.98 14.55
CA ARG A 121 3.99 7.03 14.97
C ARG A 121 3.59 6.41 16.31
N GLN A 122 3.56 5.10 16.33
CA GLN A 122 3.48 4.30 17.55
C GLN A 122 4.85 3.65 17.82
N GLU A 123 4.98 2.94 18.93
CA GLU A 123 6.23 2.29 19.31
C GLU A 123 6.77 1.36 18.22
N ARG A 124 5.87 0.64 17.52
CA ARG A 124 6.25 -0.44 16.59
C ARG A 124 5.82 -0.20 15.15
N TYR A 125 5.05 0.85 14.88
CA TYR A 125 4.62 1.14 13.51
C TYR A 125 4.52 2.63 13.23
N ARG A 126 4.48 2.95 11.95
CA ARG A 126 4.33 4.31 11.44
C ARG A 126 3.28 4.34 10.34
N LEU A 127 2.48 5.39 10.34
CA LEU A 127 1.46 5.68 9.35
C LEU A 127 1.71 7.07 8.77
N ASP A 128 1.64 7.19 7.45
CA ASP A 128 1.69 8.49 6.76
C ASP A 128 0.63 8.56 5.69
N LEU A 129 -0.05 9.69 5.59
CA LEU A 129 -1.08 9.97 4.61
C LEU A 129 -0.62 11.08 3.67
N PHE A 130 -0.75 10.83 2.36
CA PHE A 130 -0.39 11.76 1.30
C PHE A 130 -1.58 12.02 0.38
N GLU A 131 -1.56 13.20 -0.25
CA GLU A 131 -2.47 13.56 -1.34
C GLU A 131 -1.69 13.68 -2.64
N ARG A 132 -2.23 13.13 -3.71
CA ARG A 132 -1.68 13.27 -5.06
C ARG A 132 -2.00 14.67 -5.60
N ILE A 133 -0.98 15.47 -5.81
CA ILE A 133 -1.12 16.82 -6.35
C ILE A 133 -0.75 16.92 -7.83
#